data_8f4eacc7d95ff2d58cd996f6b96ba34b
#
_entry.id   8f4eacc7d95ff2d58cd996f6b96ba34b
#
_cell.length_a   1.000
_cell.length_b   1.000
_cell.length_c   1.000
_cell.angle_alpha   90.00
_cell.angle_beta   90.00
_cell.angle_gamma   90.00
#
_symmetry.space_group_name_H-M   'P 1'
#
loop_
_entity.id
_entity.type
_entity.pdbx_description
1 polymer ?
#
loop_
_entity_poly.entity_id
_entity_poly.type
_entity_poly.pdbx_seq_one_letter_code
_entity_poly.pdbx_strand_id
1 'polypeptide(L)'
;ECCVDHVDGRLPVIAGTGSNSTENALALSRDAERAGADGLLLVTPYYNKASQAGLIRHFQVIADGVDVPLILYDVPSRTGVTIAPETYAELAKHPNINGVKEAGGNFSNIQKTRNLCPEDFSIWSGNDDETAAICMLGGKGVISVVANVLPAEMHRLTELCLRNDFAAAGKLQLDLKDFCDAMFCDVNPIPVKTALNLLG
;
A
#
# COMPACT_ATOMS: atom_id res chain seq x y z
N GLU A 1 18.28 5.88 -3.82
CA GLU A 1 19.31 5.96 -4.89
C GLU A 1 19.41 4.63 -5.64
N CYS A 2 19.99 3.55 -5.12
CA CYS A 2 20.24 2.30 -5.85
C CYS A 2 19.03 1.79 -6.65
N CYS A 3 17.82 1.78 -6.10
CA CYS A 3 16.62 1.37 -6.83
C CYS A 3 16.26 2.36 -7.94
N VAL A 4 16.35 3.66 -7.68
CA VAL A 4 16.09 4.72 -8.67
C VAL A 4 17.07 4.59 -9.84
N ASP A 5 18.37 4.48 -9.54
CA ASP A 5 19.42 4.33 -10.55
C ASP A 5 19.23 3.05 -11.37
N HIS A 6 18.89 1.93 -10.72
CA HIS A 6 18.67 0.66 -11.43
C HIS A 6 17.41 0.67 -12.29
N VAL A 7 16.34 1.30 -11.81
CA VAL A 7 15.06 1.40 -12.55
C VAL A 7 15.21 2.35 -13.74
N ASP A 8 16.01 3.41 -13.63
CA ASP A 8 16.33 4.37 -14.70
C ASP A 8 15.08 4.87 -15.44
N GLY A 9 14.09 5.32 -14.69
CA GLY A 9 12.83 5.88 -15.21
C GLY A 9 11.89 4.89 -15.92
N ARG A 10 12.22 3.59 -15.97
CA ARG A 10 11.38 2.57 -16.63
C ARG A 10 10.07 2.30 -15.90
N LEU A 11 10.04 2.50 -14.59
CA LEU A 11 8.89 2.30 -13.70
C LEU A 11 8.93 3.33 -12.56
N PRO A 12 7.79 3.70 -11.98
CA PRO A 12 7.77 4.52 -10.77
C PRO A 12 8.42 3.80 -9.58
N VAL A 13 9.23 4.54 -8.82
CA VAL A 13 9.84 4.05 -7.57
C VAL A 13 9.13 4.68 -6.38
N ILE A 14 8.45 3.86 -5.59
CA ILE A 14 7.73 4.28 -4.38
C ILE A 14 8.57 3.92 -3.14
N ALA A 15 8.99 4.93 -2.38
CA ALA A 15 9.82 4.74 -1.21
C ALA A 15 9.00 4.63 0.08
N GLY A 16 9.27 3.61 0.91
CA GLY A 16 8.70 3.49 2.26
C GLY A 16 9.42 4.42 3.25
N THR A 17 8.75 5.47 3.72
CA THR A 17 9.34 6.52 4.57
C THR A 17 8.58 6.73 5.89
N GLY A 18 7.56 5.89 6.16
CA GLY A 18 6.76 5.98 7.38
C GLY A 18 7.58 5.75 8.66
N SER A 19 7.25 6.49 9.70
CA SER A 19 7.80 6.36 11.05
C SER A 19 6.71 6.68 12.08
N ASN A 20 6.90 6.23 13.31
CA ASN A 20 6.03 6.64 14.43
C ASN A 20 6.39 8.04 15.01
N SER A 21 7.44 8.68 14.49
CA SER A 21 7.79 10.08 14.70
C SER A 21 7.52 10.87 13.43
N THR A 22 6.68 11.92 13.54
CA THR A 22 6.37 12.80 12.39
C THR A 22 7.62 13.47 11.84
N GLU A 23 8.53 13.92 12.70
CA GLU A 23 9.77 14.55 12.30
C GLU A 23 10.66 13.58 11.51
N ASN A 24 10.82 12.35 11.99
CA ASN A 24 11.60 11.31 11.29
C ASN A 24 10.96 10.92 9.96
N ALA A 25 9.63 10.75 9.93
CA ALA A 25 8.93 10.44 8.69
C ALA A 25 9.10 11.56 7.65
N LEU A 26 9.01 12.82 8.06
CA LEU A 26 9.25 13.96 7.18
C LEU A 26 10.71 14.02 6.68
N ALA A 27 11.68 13.79 7.55
CA ALA A 27 13.09 13.75 7.16
C ALA A 27 13.38 12.64 6.13
N LEU A 28 12.90 11.41 6.40
CA LEU A 28 13.03 10.28 5.47
C LEU A 28 12.31 10.54 4.13
N SER A 29 11.16 11.21 4.17
CA SER A 29 10.38 11.55 2.98
C SER A 29 11.13 12.54 2.08
N ARG A 30 11.74 13.57 2.66
CA ARG A 30 12.60 14.52 1.95
C ARG A 30 13.87 13.87 1.39
N ASP A 31 14.44 12.93 2.12
CA ASP A 31 15.62 12.19 1.65
C ASP A 31 15.26 11.31 0.45
N ALA A 32 14.11 10.63 0.49
CA ALA A 32 13.62 9.81 -0.62
C ALA A 32 13.28 10.65 -1.86
N GLU A 33 12.63 11.80 -1.68
CA GLU A 33 12.35 12.75 -2.76
C GLU A 33 13.63 13.25 -3.41
N ARG A 34 14.63 13.67 -2.61
CA ARG A 34 15.95 14.08 -3.14
C ARG A 34 16.69 12.95 -3.85
N ALA A 35 16.46 11.70 -3.45
CA ALA A 35 17.01 10.53 -4.11
C ALA A 35 16.28 10.16 -5.42
N GLY A 36 15.20 10.89 -5.79
CA GLY A 36 14.47 10.70 -7.04
C GLY A 36 13.32 9.68 -6.94
N ALA A 37 12.78 9.41 -5.76
CA ALA A 37 11.57 8.61 -5.64
C ALA A 37 10.36 9.34 -6.26
N ASP A 38 9.51 8.61 -6.99
CA ASP A 38 8.32 9.13 -7.66
C ASP A 38 7.11 9.26 -6.73
N GLY A 39 7.17 8.63 -5.56
CA GLY A 39 6.13 8.68 -4.54
C GLY A 39 6.58 8.06 -3.23
N LEU A 40 5.76 8.23 -2.20
CA LEU A 40 6.08 7.80 -0.85
C LEU A 40 4.99 6.89 -0.29
N LEU A 41 5.39 5.82 0.40
CA LEU A 41 4.50 4.94 1.15
C LEU A 41 4.69 5.17 2.65
N LEU A 42 3.63 5.63 3.32
CA LEU A 42 3.68 6.06 4.71
C LEU A 42 2.79 5.19 5.60
N VAL A 43 3.40 4.28 6.34
CA VAL A 43 2.69 3.50 7.36
C VAL A 43 2.20 4.43 8.48
N THR A 44 1.03 4.11 9.06
CA THR A 44 0.54 4.80 10.26
C THR A 44 1.58 4.74 11.39
N PRO A 45 1.66 5.79 12.26
CA PRO A 45 2.51 5.71 13.45
C PRO A 45 2.21 4.44 14.25
N TYR A 46 3.18 3.54 14.31
CA TYR A 46 3.09 2.26 15.01
C TYR A 46 3.46 2.44 16.48
N TYR A 47 2.97 1.54 17.36
CA TYR A 47 3.20 1.53 18.80
C TYR A 47 2.45 2.61 19.59
N ASN A 48 2.52 3.89 19.18
CA ASN A 48 1.98 5.07 19.88
C ASN A 48 0.45 5.11 19.90
N LYS A 49 -0.26 4.38 19.03
CA LYS A 49 -1.72 4.35 18.91
C LYS A 49 -2.32 5.76 18.81
N ALA A 50 -1.87 6.53 17.84
CA ALA A 50 -2.32 7.89 17.61
C ALA A 50 -3.85 7.98 17.43
N SER A 51 -4.46 9.08 17.91
CA SER A 51 -5.87 9.38 17.62
C SER A 51 -6.09 9.72 16.15
N GLN A 52 -7.33 9.66 15.66
CA GLN A 52 -7.66 10.04 14.27
C GLN A 52 -7.22 11.48 13.93
N ALA A 53 -7.46 12.42 14.85
CA ALA A 53 -6.95 13.80 14.70
C ALA A 53 -5.41 13.86 14.64
N GLY A 54 -4.74 13.02 15.42
CA GLY A 54 -3.29 12.88 15.37
C GLY A 54 -2.78 12.30 14.04
N LEU A 55 -3.49 11.30 13.48
CA LEU A 55 -3.18 10.76 12.15
C LEU A 55 -3.33 11.82 11.06
N ILE A 56 -4.43 12.58 11.08
CA ILE A 56 -4.66 13.68 10.13
C ILE A 56 -3.47 14.65 10.18
N ARG A 57 -3.13 15.13 11.37
CA ARG A 57 -2.04 16.10 11.52
C ARG A 57 -0.69 15.53 11.11
N HIS A 58 -0.41 14.26 11.46
CA HIS A 58 0.82 13.56 11.10
C HIS A 58 1.03 13.53 9.58
N PHE A 59 0.03 13.05 8.83
CA PHE A 59 0.12 12.92 7.39
C PHE A 59 0.11 14.27 6.66
N GLN A 60 -0.67 15.24 7.15
CA GLN A 60 -0.67 16.59 6.59
C GLN A 60 0.69 17.28 6.69
N VAL A 61 1.35 17.20 7.86
CA VAL A 61 2.70 17.79 8.03
C VAL A 61 3.72 17.19 7.07
N ILE A 62 3.62 15.89 6.79
CA ILE A 62 4.52 15.23 5.85
C ILE A 62 4.16 15.64 4.41
N ALA A 63 2.88 15.66 4.06
CA ALA A 63 2.40 16.04 2.74
C ALA A 63 2.70 17.50 2.38
N ASP A 64 2.62 18.40 3.38
CA ASP A 64 3.02 19.81 3.24
C ASP A 64 4.53 20.00 3.03
N GLY A 65 5.32 19.01 3.37
CA GLY A 65 6.79 19.11 3.40
C GLY A 65 7.52 18.47 2.24
N VAL A 66 6.80 17.89 1.26
CA VAL A 66 7.32 17.24 0.04
C VAL A 66 6.40 17.52 -1.15
N ASP A 67 6.93 17.43 -2.37
CA ASP A 67 6.17 17.67 -3.62
C ASP A 67 5.70 16.36 -4.29
N VAL A 68 6.25 15.20 -3.90
CA VAL A 68 5.87 13.89 -4.46
C VAL A 68 4.64 13.31 -3.78
N PRO A 69 3.80 12.53 -4.50
CA PRO A 69 2.56 11.98 -3.96
C PRO A 69 2.78 10.98 -2.83
N LEU A 70 1.86 10.99 -1.87
CA LEU A 70 1.84 10.10 -0.72
C LEU A 70 0.76 9.02 -0.88
N ILE A 71 1.13 7.78 -0.59
CA ILE A 71 0.25 6.65 -0.37
C ILE A 71 0.26 6.33 1.12
N LEU A 72 -0.88 6.43 1.77
CA LEU A 72 -1.04 6.03 3.17
C LEU A 72 -0.95 4.50 3.28
N TYR A 73 -0.50 3.98 4.41
CA TYR A 73 -0.48 2.54 4.63
C TYR A 73 -1.14 2.19 5.96
N ASP A 74 -2.28 1.51 5.88
CA ASP A 74 -3.02 1.00 7.04
C ASP A 74 -2.80 -0.51 7.20
N VAL A 75 -2.16 -0.88 8.31
CA VAL A 75 -1.84 -2.27 8.67
C VAL A 75 -2.00 -2.48 10.17
N PRO A 76 -3.23 -2.49 10.67
CA PRO A 76 -3.53 -2.46 12.11
C PRO A 76 -2.95 -3.66 12.88
N SER A 77 -2.77 -4.80 12.23
CA SER A 77 -2.12 -5.99 12.81
C SER A 77 -0.67 -5.74 13.24
N ARG A 78 0.01 -4.74 12.64
CA ARG A 78 1.39 -4.35 12.96
C ARG A 78 1.48 -3.06 13.74
N THR A 79 0.58 -2.11 13.49
CA THR A 79 0.65 -0.76 14.06
C THR A 79 -0.19 -0.59 15.31
N GLY A 80 -1.23 -1.41 15.48
CA GLY A 80 -2.20 -1.29 16.57
C GLY A 80 -3.18 -0.11 16.41
N VAL A 81 -3.24 0.50 15.21
CA VAL A 81 -4.14 1.60 14.87
C VAL A 81 -4.68 1.42 13.46
N THR A 82 -5.94 1.78 13.26
CA THR A 82 -6.63 1.80 11.96
C THR A 82 -6.99 3.23 11.59
N ILE A 83 -6.89 3.59 10.33
CA ILE A 83 -7.39 4.85 9.80
C ILE A 83 -8.90 4.70 9.56
N ALA A 84 -9.71 5.56 10.17
CA ALA A 84 -11.15 5.57 9.96
C ALA A 84 -11.51 6.09 8.55
N PRO A 85 -12.64 5.62 7.95
CA PRO A 85 -13.07 6.11 6.64
C PRO A 85 -13.23 7.63 6.55
N GLU A 86 -13.70 8.26 7.61
CA GLU A 86 -13.85 9.72 7.71
C GLU A 86 -12.48 10.43 7.74
N THR A 87 -11.47 9.78 8.30
CA THR A 87 -10.09 10.28 8.33
C THR A 87 -9.47 10.23 6.94
N TYR A 88 -9.71 9.17 6.16
CA TYR A 88 -9.31 9.13 4.75
C TYR A 88 -9.98 10.25 3.94
N ALA A 89 -11.29 10.47 4.15
CA ALA A 89 -12.01 11.53 3.46
C ALA A 89 -11.46 12.93 3.78
N GLU A 90 -10.97 13.16 4.98
CA GLU A 90 -10.31 14.42 5.35
C GLU A 90 -8.93 14.53 4.71
N LEU A 91 -8.13 13.46 4.76
CA LEU A 91 -6.78 13.42 4.18
C LEU A 91 -6.80 13.51 2.66
N ALA A 92 -7.79 12.92 2.00
CA ALA A 92 -7.96 12.97 0.54
C ALA A 92 -8.24 14.38 -0.01
N LYS A 93 -8.52 15.37 0.85
CA LYS A 93 -8.60 16.79 0.43
C LYS A 93 -7.23 17.39 0.16
N HIS A 94 -6.17 16.79 0.65
CA HIS A 94 -4.82 17.27 0.42
C HIS A 94 -4.32 16.81 -0.97
N PRO A 95 -3.83 17.72 -1.83
CA PRO A 95 -3.48 17.38 -3.21
C PRO A 95 -2.37 16.32 -3.35
N ASN A 96 -1.47 16.23 -2.38
CA ASN A 96 -0.38 15.24 -2.38
C ASN A 96 -0.74 13.90 -1.71
N ILE A 97 -1.96 13.71 -1.19
CA ILE A 97 -2.38 12.43 -0.58
C ILE A 97 -3.30 11.70 -1.57
N ASN A 98 -2.74 10.74 -2.31
CA ASN A 98 -3.37 10.18 -3.51
C ASN A 98 -4.04 8.83 -3.29
N GLY A 99 -3.88 8.21 -2.12
CA GLY A 99 -4.53 6.94 -1.86
C GLY A 99 -3.99 6.19 -0.65
N VAL A 100 -4.39 4.93 -0.55
CA VAL A 100 -4.02 4.04 0.55
C VAL A 100 -3.64 2.63 0.08
N LYS A 101 -2.59 2.07 0.70
CA LYS A 101 -2.35 0.63 0.78
C LYS A 101 -3.15 0.09 1.96
N GLU A 102 -4.25 -0.61 1.67
CA GLU A 102 -5.18 -1.17 2.67
C GLU A 102 -4.80 -2.60 3.01
N ALA A 103 -4.43 -2.86 4.26
CA ALA A 103 -4.09 -4.18 4.79
C ALA A 103 -4.81 -4.47 6.13
N GLY A 104 -5.94 -3.84 6.36
CA GLY A 104 -6.77 -4.03 7.55
C GLY A 104 -7.76 -5.18 7.45
N GLY A 105 -8.08 -5.63 6.24
CA GLY A 105 -9.02 -6.73 5.98
C GLY A 105 -10.48 -6.41 6.30
N ASN A 106 -10.83 -5.14 6.55
CA ASN A 106 -12.19 -4.73 6.88
C ASN A 106 -12.92 -4.18 5.65
N PHE A 107 -13.58 -5.07 4.90
CA PHE A 107 -14.31 -4.69 3.69
C PHE A 107 -15.42 -3.65 3.91
N SER A 108 -16.05 -3.61 5.08
CA SER A 108 -17.03 -2.56 5.40
C SER A 108 -16.38 -1.18 5.45
N ASN A 109 -15.18 -1.08 6.02
CA ASN A 109 -14.41 0.16 6.03
C ASN A 109 -13.94 0.54 4.63
N ILE A 110 -13.50 -0.43 3.82
CA ILE A 110 -13.08 -0.20 2.42
C ILE A 110 -14.24 0.39 1.61
N GLN A 111 -15.43 -0.18 1.72
CA GLN A 111 -16.64 0.33 1.06
C GLN A 111 -16.98 1.75 1.50
N LYS A 112 -16.93 2.03 2.81
CA LYS A 112 -17.18 3.39 3.34
C LYS A 112 -16.12 4.37 2.84
N THR A 113 -14.85 3.98 2.85
CA THR A 113 -13.74 4.80 2.32
C THR A 113 -13.98 5.13 0.85
N ARG A 114 -14.34 4.12 0.03
CA ARG A 114 -14.63 4.36 -1.39
C ARG A 114 -15.80 5.34 -1.61
N ASN A 115 -16.83 5.27 -0.76
CA ASN A 115 -18.00 6.16 -0.84
C ASN A 115 -17.71 7.60 -0.37
N LEU A 116 -16.80 7.78 0.59
CA LEU A 116 -16.49 9.08 1.20
C LEU A 116 -15.37 9.83 0.50
N CYS A 117 -14.42 9.10 -0.11
CA CYS A 117 -13.28 9.70 -0.80
C CYS A 117 -13.60 10.01 -2.25
N PRO A 118 -12.94 11.02 -2.86
CA PRO A 118 -13.08 11.31 -4.28
C PRO A 118 -12.65 10.13 -5.15
N GLU A 119 -13.09 10.11 -6.42
CA GLU A 119 -12.88 8.97 -7.32
C GLU A 119 -11.39 8.73 -7.62
N ASP A 120 -10.60 9.79 -7.64
CA ASP A 120 -9.14 9.77 -7.87
C ASP A 120 -8.33 9.34 -6.65
N PHE A 121 -8.94 9.26 -5.45
CA PHE A 121 -8.30 8.65 -4.28
C PHE A 121 -8.19 7.14 -4.49
N SER A 122 -6.99 6.66 -4.72
CA SER A 122 -6.72 5.27 -5.08
C SER A 122 -6.66 4.35 -3.87
N ILE A 123 -7.19 3.13 -4.01
CA ILE A 123 -7.08 2.06 -3.00
C ILE A 123 -6.31 0.90 -3.63
N TRP A 124 -5.19 0.51 -3.02
CA TRP A 124 -4.44 -0.70 -3.35
C TRP A 124 -4.56 -1.72 -2.22
N SER A 125 -4.73 -2.98 -2.58
CA SER A 125 -4.63 -4.04 -1.59
C SER A 125 -3.23 -4.08 -0.98
N GLY A 126 -3.15 -4.28 0.33
CA GLY A 126 -1.92 -4.61 1.04
C GLY A 126 -1.78 -6.10 1.32
N ASN A 127 -2.84 -6.88 1.05
CA ASN A 127 -2.94 -8.32 1.21
C ASN A 127 -3.09 -8.98 -0.15
N ASP A 128 -2.20 -9.89 -0.50
CA ASP A 128 -2.18 -10.55 -1.81
C ASP A 128 -3.46 -11.33 -2.10
N ASP A 129 -4.03 -11.99 -1.11
CA ASP A 129 -5.25 -12.80 -1.20
C ASP A 129 -6.56 -11.99 -1.21
N GLU A 130 -6.51 -10.68 -1.03
CA GLU A 130 -7.65 -9.77 -1.11
C GLU A 130 -7.69 -8.94 -2.40
N THR A 131 -6.71 -9.12 -3.28
CA THR A 131 -6.49 -8.27 -4.46
C THR A 131 -7.73 -8.17 -5.35
N ALA A 132 -8.29 -9.31 -5.78
CA ALA A 132 -9.45 -9.32 -6.67
C ALA A 132 -10.69 -8.68 -6.01
N ALA A 133 -10.91 -8.93 -4.73
CA ALA A 133 -12.06 -8.39 -3.98
C ALA A 133 -11.95 -6.86 -3.80
N ILE A 134 -10.75 -6.33 -3.50
CA ILE A 134 -10.53 -4.88 -3.39
C ILE A 134 -10.65 -4.22 -4.78
N CYS A 135 -10.13 -4.84 -5.83
CA CYS A 135 -10.28 -4.32 -7.19
C CYS A 135 -11.76 -4.29 -7.64
N MET A 136 -12.59 -5.27 -7.24
CA MET A 136 -14.04 -5.26 -7.51
C MET A 136 -14.74 -4.05 -6.86
N LEU A 137 -14.22 -3.54 -5.75
CA LEU A 137 -14.71 -2.33 -5.08
C LEU A 137 -14.08 -1.03 -5.64
N GLY A 138 -13.42 -1.10 -6.80
CA GLY A 138 -12.80 0.05 -7.45
C GLY A 138 -11.32 0.28 -7.05
N GLY A 139 -10.68 -0.71 -6.41
CA GLY A 139 -9.25 -0.70 -6.15
C GLY A 139 -8.42 -0.74 -7.43
N LYS A 140 -7.16 -0.29 -7.33
CA LYS A 140 -6.26 -0.11 -8.49
C LYS A 140 -5.21 -1.21 -8.63
N GLY A 141 -5.20 -2.21 -7.72
CA GLY A 141 -4.24 -3.31 -7.72
C GLY A 141 -3.76 -3.66 -6.33
N VAL A 142 -2.52 -4.10 -6.22
CA VAL A 142 -1.92 -4.58 -4.97
C VAL A 142 -0.47 -4.10 -4.81
N ILE A 143 -0.09 -3.77 -3.59
CA ILE A 143 1.32 -3.60 -3.20
C ILE A 143 1.72 -4.91 -2.49
N SER A 144 2.25 -5.83 -3.27
CA SER A 144 2.29 -7.27 -3.07
C SER A 144 3.59 -7.75 -2.39
N VAL A 145 3.49 -8.79 -1.58
CA VAL A 145 4.62 -9.62 -1.14
C VAL A 145 4.89 -10.72 -2.17
N VAL A 146 3.85 -11.37 -2.67
CA VAL A 146 3.92 -12.46 -3.67
C VAL A 146 4.61 -12.03 -4.95
N ALA A 147 4.44 -10.77 -5.37
CA ALA A 147 5.08 -10.23 -6.58
C ALA A 147 6.62 -10.23 -6.55
N ASN A 148 7.25 -10.36 -5.37
CA ASN A 148 8.71 -10.55 -5.29
C ASN A 148 9.15 -11.91 -5.87
N VAL A 149 8.27 -12.90 -5.88
CA VAL A 149 8.55 -14.28 -6.31
C VAL A 149 7.80 -14.61 -7.61
N LEU A 150 6.54 -14.20 -7.70
CA LEU A 150 5.63 -14.45 -8.83
C LEU A 150 5.12 -13.14 -9.45
N PRO A 151 6.02 -12.28 -9.99
CA PRO A 151 5.60 -10.97 -10.52
C PRO A 151 4.66 -11.07 -11.72
N ALA A 152 4.84 -12.06 -12.59
CA ALA A 152 4.02 -12.25 -13.79
C ALA A 152 2.57 -12.62 -13.43
N GLU A 153 2.38 -13.49 -12.45
CA GLU A 153 1.07 -13.94 -11.96
C GLU A 153 0.31 -12.80 -11.29
N MET A 154 1.01 -12.01 -10.44
CA MET A 154 0.41 -10.86 -9.78
C MET A 154 0.09 -9.74 -10.76
N HIS A 155 0.93 -9.52 -11.77
CA HIS A 155 0.63 -8.60 -12.87
C HIS A 155 -0.61 -9.04 -13.63
N ARG A 156 -0.69 -10.33 -14.01
CA ARG A 156 -1.85 -10.89 -14.70
C ARG A 156 -3.13 -10.77 -13.88
N LEU A 157 -3.07 -11.03 -12.57
CA LEU A 157 -4.23 -10.90 -11.68
C LEU A 157 -4.77 -9.46 -11.69
N THR A 158 -3.89 -8.48 -11.51
CA THR A 158 -4.28 -7.06 -11.52
C THR A 158 -4.79 -6.62 -12.88
N GLU A 159 -4.16 -7.08 -13.96
CA GLU A 159 -4.61 -6.78 -15.33
C GLU A 159 -6.03 -7.31 -15.60
N LEU A 160 -6.34 -8.54 -15.20
CA LEU A 160 -7.71 -9.11 -15.30
C LEU A 160 -8.72 -8.26 -14.51
N CYS A 161 -8.37 -7.84 -13.29
CA CYS A 161 -9.22 -6.97 -12.49
C CYS A 161 -9.47 -5.63 -13.18
N LEU A 162 -8.42 -4.97 -13.69
CA LEU A 162 -8.54 -3.67 -14.35
C LEU A 162 -9.31 -3.72 -15.68
N ARG A 163 -9.36 -4.89 -16.31
CA ARG A 163 -10.21 -5.19 -17.50
C ARG A 163 -11.63 -5.60 -17.13
N ASN A 164 -11.98 -5.63 -15.84
CA ASN A 164 -13.26 -6.11 -15.31
C ASN A 164 -13.56 -7.60 -15.59
N ASP A 165 -12.54 -8.41 -15.87
CA ASP A 165 -12.67 -9.87 -15.98
C ASP A 165 -12.53 -10.51 -14.59
N PHE A 166 -13.52 -10.25 -13.73
CA PHE A 166 -13.51 -10.75 -12.36
C PHE A 166 -13.73 -12.26 -12.25
N ALA A 167 -14.27 -12.91 -13.27
CA ALA A 167 -14.39 -14.37 -13.30
C ALA A 167 -13.01 -15.02 -13.43
N ALA A 168 -12.19 -14.56 -14.38
CA ALA A 168 -10.83 -15.05 -14.55
C ALA A 168 -9.92 -14.60 -13.40
N ALA A 169 -10.07 -13.35 -12.90
CA ALA A 169 -9.33 -12.85 -11.76
C ALA A 169 -9.58 -13.67 -10.50
N GLY A 170 -10.86 -13.96 -10.20
CA GLY A 170 -11.24 -14.77 -9.05
C GLY A 170 -10.67 -16.19 -9.11
N LYS A 171 -10.68 -16.80 -10.29
CA LYS A 171 -10.06 -18.13 -10.48
C LYS A 171 -8.55 -18.06 -10.20
N LEU A 172 -7.84 -17.11 -10.79
CA LEU A 172 -6.39 -16.95 -10.58
C LEU A 172 -6.07 -16.63 -9.11
N GLN A 173 -6.88 -15.80 -8.46
CA GLN A 173 -6.74 -15.49 -7.02
C GLN A 173 -6.83 -16.77 -6.18
N LEU A 174 -7.77 -17.66 -6.48
CA LEU A 174 -7.91 -18.95 -5.78
C LEU A 174 -6.76 -19.91 -6.09
N ASP A 175 -6.28 -19.95 -7.34
CA ASP A 175 -5.12 -20.77 -7.74
C ASP A 175 -3.83 -20.32 -7.02
N LEU A 176 -3.73 -19.04 -6.64
CA LEU A 176 -2.59 -18.48 -5.90
C LEU A 176 -2.71 -18.58 -4.36
N LYS A 177 -3.88 -19.01 -3.83
CA LYS A 177 -4.17 -18.92 -2.38
C LYS A 177 -3.13 -19.63 -1.51
N ASP A 178 -2.79 -20.87 -1.85
CA ASP A 178 -1.82 -21.65 -1.05
C ASP A 178 -0.43 -20.99 -1.06
N PHE A 179 -0.04 -20.37 -2.17
CA PHE A 179 1.21 -19.65 -2.25
C PHE A 179 1.18 -18.34 -1.43
N CYS A 180 0.06 -17.61 -1.47
CA CYS A 180 -0.15 -16.45 -0.61
C CYS A 180 0.00 -16.84 0.86
N ASP A 181 -0.64 -17.92 1.30
CA ASP A 181 -0.55 -18.41 2.68
C ASP A 181 0.88 -18.82 3.06
N ALA A 182 1.59 -19.47 2.15
CA ALA A 182 2.99 -19.82 2.37
C ALA A 182 3.91 -18.61 2.59
N MET A 183 3.62 -17.47 1.92
CA MET A 183 4.40 -16.22 2.12
C MET A 183 4.15 -15.56 3.49
N PHE A 184 3.14 -16.02 4.24
CA PHE A 184 2.78 -15.53 5.56
C PHE A 184 2.73 -16.63 6.62
N CYS A 185 3.30 -17.82 6.35
CA CYS A 185 3.41 -18.93 7.32
C CYS A 185 4.31 -18.59 8.52
N ASP A 186 5.12 -17.56 8.41
CA ASP A 186 5.89 -16.92 9.47
C ASP A 186 5.88 -15.40 9.26
N VAL A 187 6.53 -14.66 10.15
CA VAL A 187 6.57 -13.19 10.08
C VAL A 187 7.20 -12.71 8.76
N ASN A 188 6.43 -11.98 7.96
CA ASN A 188 6.97 -11.31 6.77
C ASN A 188 8.05 -10.28 7.20
N PRO A 189 9.28 -10.27 6.59
CA PRO A 189 9.62 -10.84 5.27
C PRO A 189 10.36 -12.20 5.30
N ILE A 190 10.30 -12.99 6.37
CA ILE A 190 11.07 -14.24 6.48
C ILE A 190 10.70 -15.22 5.36
N PRO A 191 9.40 -15.58 5.13
CA PRO A 191 9.06 -16.56 4.11
C PRO A 191 9.44 -16.12 2.69
N VAL A 192 9.18 -14.85 2.31
CA VAL A 192 9.51 -14.37 0.97
C VAL A 192 11.01 -14.34 0.70
N LYS A 193 11.83 -14.00 1.69
CA LYS A 193 13.30 -14.08 1.57
C LYS A 193 13.77 -15.52 1.43
N THR A 194 13.16 -16.44 2.16
CA THR A 194 13.43 -17.89 2.03
C THR A 194 13.07 -18.40 0.64
N ALA A 195 11.88 -18.01 0.12
CA ALA A 195 11.46 -18.37 -1.23
C ALA A 195 12.44 -17.89 -2.30
N LEU A 196 12.91 -16.64 -2.19
CA LEU A 196 13.91 -16.09 -3.11
C LEU A 196 15.24 -16.85 -3.03
N ASN A 197 15.69 -17.23 -1.83
CA ASN A 197 16.90 -18.04 -1.68
C ASN A 197 16.78 -19.44 -2.30
N LEU A 198 15.57 -20.02 -2.33
CA LEU A 198 15.34 -21.32 -2.98
C LEU A 198 15.35 -21.23 -4.52
N LEU A 199 15.10 -20.06 -5.05
CA LEU A 199 15.13 -19.78 -6.50
C LEU A 199 16.55 -19.50 -7.02
N GLY A 200 17.51 -19.19 -6.17
CA GLY A 200 18.91 -18.84 -6.47
C GLY A 200 19.10 -17.34 -6.35
#